data_425ed9010fd7a639f2d008b393320546
#
_entry.id   425ed9010fd7a639f2d008b393320546
#
_cell.length_a   1.000
_cell.length_b   1.000
_cell.length_c   1.000
_cell.angle_alpha   90.00
_cell.angle_beta   90.00
_cell.angle_gamma   90.00
#
_symmetry.space_group_name_H-M   'P 1'
#
loop_
_entity.id
_entity.type
_entity.pdbx_description
1 polymer ?
#
loop_
_entity_poly.entity_id
_entity_poly.type
_entity_poly.pdbx_seq_one_letter_code
_entity_poly.pdbx_strand_id
1 'polypeptide(L)'
;MQKRLLIVLGLIVAYRFLAHVPVPLAQPTELKAVLDNLLRSSDLGGFINLLSGGALASLSIVLVGLSPYITASVITQLLTKAIPKLEELHKDGESGRRKIQQWTRLITLPLAILQSIAFIFILRQTVLAGNTGVDIVANTDPLQWLTMITAMTAGSMLLMWLGELMTEQGVGNGMSLLIFAGIIAGLPSMFSTIGSSLFSTATEADKLHVFNWFTLPVNWFALAVVSVIAIASLITLYVIVKINEAQRIININYAKRVQGNRAYGGVTSILPVKLITAGVIPVIFAVAFLALPAFIGQLLKGSADPYWAQVGLNLSTWFKTPDMTTWLSADWTTLIYPGMYFLLVVGFTYFYTSIVFNSNEISENLQKQGGFIANIRPGQQTEKYLSTIVTRLTLFGSLALGIIAILPFVTEYILAQFGVQAQSLAIGGTGLLIVVSVTLETLRQINSRALMVTYDQDY
;
A
#
# COMPACT_ATOMS: atom_id res chain seq x y z
N MET A 1 27.11 -6.51 -2.19
CA MET A 1 25.78 -6.60 -1.57
C MET A 1 25.65 -5.66 -0.36
N GLN A 2 26.52 -5.75 0.64
CA GLN A 2 26.49 -4.92 1.87
C GLN A 2 26.40 -3.41 1.61
N LYS A 3 27.22 -2.86 0.69
CA LYS A 3 27.18 -1.42 0.34
C LYS A 3 25.80 -0.97 -0.15
N ARG A 4 25.11 -1.76 -0.97
CA ARG A 4 23.76 -1.43 -1.50
C ARG A 4 22.71 -1.45 -0.39
N LEU A 5 22.78 -2.44 0.52
CA LEU A 5 21.93 -2.50 1.70
C LEU A 5 22.12 -1.28 2.62
N LEU A 6 23.37 -0.88 2.86
CA LEU A 6 23.68 0.30 3.65
C LEU A 6 23.15 1.59 3.01
N ILE A 7 23.24 1.72 1.68
CA ILE A 7 22.67 2.87 0.95
C ILE A 7 21.15 2.91 1.14
N VAL A 8 20.46 1.78 0.93
CA VAL A 8 18.99 1.72 1.10
C VAL A 8 18.59 2.06 2.54
N LEU A 9 19.33 1.55 3.53
CA LEU A 9 19.07 1.85 4.94
C LEU A 9 19.32 3.34 5.23
N GLY A 10 20.37 3.94 4.68
CA GLY A 10 20.65 5.38 4.76
C GLY A 10 19.53 6.22 4.13
N LEU A 11 18.96 5.79 2.99
CA LEU A 11 17.86 6.49 2.34
C LEU A 11 16.55 6.38 3.16
N ILE A 12 16.30 5.24 3.85
CA ILE A 12 15.19 5.10 4.79
C ILE A 12 15.35 6.04 5.99
N VAL A 13 16.55 6.17 6.52
CA VAL A 13 16.84 7.12 7.61
C VAL A 13 16.64 8.57 7.13
N ALA A 14 17.10 8.91 5.92
CA ALA A 14 16.86 10.22 5.32
C ALA A 14 15.36 10.52 5.16
N TYR A 15 14.57 9.54 4.70
CA TYR A 15 13.11 9.64 4.66
C TYR A 15 12.51 9.93 6.04
N ARG A 16 12.96 9.21 7.07
CA ARG A 16 12.49 9.44 8.45
C ARG A 16 12.84 10.82 8.97
N PHE A 17 14.02 11.33 8.64
CA PHE A 17 14.42 12.70 8.97
C PHE A 17 13.47 13.72 8.30
N LEU A 18 13.21 13.57 7.00
CA LEU A 18 12.28 14.43 6.26
C LEU A 18 10.86 14.41 6.83
N ALA A 19 10.41 13.27 7.34
CA ALA A 19 9.10 13.12 7.98
C ALA A 19 8.95 13.96 9.28
N HIS A 20 10.04 14.47 9.84
CA HIS A 20 10.04 15.34 11.03
C HIS A 20 10.31 16.81 10.71
N VAL A 21 10.57 17.17 9.44
CA VAL A 21 10.75 18.56 9.03
C VAL A 21 9.39 19.22 8.85
N PRO A 22 8.99 20.17 9.71
CA PRO A 22 7.65 20.75 9.63
C PRO A 22 7.49 21.67 8.43
N VAL A 23 6.26 21.73 7.92
CA VAL A 23 5.87 22.74 6.91
C VAL A 23 5.92 24.12 7.55
N PRO A 24 6.40 25.16 6.89
CA PRO A 24 6.41 26.53 7.43
C PRO A 24 4.98 27.08 7.56
N LEU A 25 4.34 26.83 8.69
CA LEU A 25 3.00 27.27 9.03
C LEU A 25 3.04 28.45 10.01
N ALA A 26 2.05 29.32 9.93
CA ALA A 26 2.01 30.53 10.75
C ALA A 26 1.79 30.25 12.26
N GLN A 27 1.16 29.10 12.63
CA GLN A 27 0.85 28.75 14.03
C GLN A 27 0.98 27.26 14.31
N PRO A 28 2.18 26.74 14.61
CA PRO A 28 2.41 25.31 14.75
C PRO A 28 1.85 24.68 16.05
N THR A 29 1.64 25.43 17.10
CA THR A 29 1.25 24.90 18.41
C THR A 29 -0.24 24.58 18.54
N GLU A 30 -1.11 25.43 18.01
CA GLU A 30 -2.56 25.22 18.05
C GLU A 30 -2.99 24.12 17.06
N LEU A 31 -2.28 24.03 15.95
CA LEU A 31 -2.50 23.05 14.92
C LEU A 31 -2.21 21.62 15.36
N LYS A 32 -1.27 21.42 16.27
CA LYS A 32 -0.93 20.11 16.82
C LYS A 32 -2.10 19.48 17.58
N ALA A 33 -2.81 20.25 18.40
CA ALA A 33 -3.98 19.79 19.14
C ALA A 33 -5.14 19.40 18.19
N VAL A 34 -5.32 20.16 17.11
CA VAL A 34 -6.33 19.88 16.10
C VAL A 34 -5.99 18.64 15.28
N LEU A 35 -4.73 18.45 14.97
CA LEU A 35 -4.23 17.26 14.26
C LEU A 35 -4.36 15.99 15.08
N ASP A 36 -4.04 16.04 16.36
CA ASP A 36 -4.25 14.90 17.25
C ASP A 36 -5.74 14.50 17.30
N ASN A 37 -6.64 15.48 17.28
CA ASN A 37 -8.07 15.23 17.18
C ASN A 37 -8.46 14.67 15.80
N LEU A 38 -7.87 15.17 14.71
CA LEU A 38 -8.08 14.68 13.35
C LEU A 38 -7.60 13.24 13.17
N LEU A 39 -6.43 12.91 13.69
CA LEU A 39 -5.87 11.57 13.66
C LEU A 39 -6.73 10.57 14.46
N ARG A 40 -7.39 11.06 15.52
CA ARG A 40 -8.27 10.23 16.35
C ARG A 40 -9.70 10.12 15.83
N SER A 41 -10.17 11.12 15.08
CA SER A 41 -11.58 11.24 14.66
C SER A 41 -11.84 10.94 13.19
N SER A 42 -10.81 10.91 12.32
CA SER A 42 -11.00 10.68 10.89
C SER A 42 -10.06 9.61 10.34
N ASP A 43 -10.66 8.63 9.67
CA ASP A 43 -9.95 7.51 9.04
C ASP A 43 -9.06 7.93 7.87
N LEU A 44 -9.46 8.99 7.15
CA LEU A 44 -8.60 9.63 6.15
C LEU A 44 -7.30 10.13 6.77
N GLY A 45 -7.34 10.71 7.98
CA GLY A 45 -6.16 11.11 8.72
C GLY A 45 -5.27 9.91 9.07
N GLY A 46 -5.84 8.82 9.54
CA GLY A 46 -5.11 7.58 9.83
C GLY A 46 -4.47 6.98 8.58
N PHE A 47 -5.18 6.94 7.46
CA PHE A 47 -4.67 6.42 6.20
C PHE A 47 -3.56 7.31 5.59
N ILE A 48 -3.77 8.62 5.56
CA ILE A 48 -2.74 9.57 5.10
C ILE A 48 -1.52 9.50 6.02
N ASN A 49 -1.71 9.38 7.33
CA ASN A 49 -0.63 9.22 8.28
C ASN A 49 0.17 7.93 8.05
N LEU A 50 -0.51 6.85 7.67
CA LEU A 50 0.10 5.57 7.34
C LEU A 50 0.90 5.64 6.04
N LEU A 51 0.35 6.24 4.98
CA LEU A 51 1.03 6.45 3.70
C LEU A 51 2.19 7.45 3.79
N SER A 52 2.06 8.46 4.65
CA SER A 52 3.09 9.47 4.87
C SER A 52 4.12 9.06 5.93
N GLY A 53 3.96 7.87 6.54
CA GLY A 53 4.87 7.36 7.55
C GLY A 53 4.90 8.16 8.85
N GLY A 54 3.75 8.66 9.30
CA GLY A 54 3.64 9.46 10.52
C GLY A 54 3.91 10.96 10.31
N ALA A 55 4.10 11.40 9.06
CA ALA A 55 4.35 12.80 8.72
C ALA A 55 3.16 13.73 9.02
N LEU A 56 1.95 13.18 9.15
CA LEU A 56 0.76 13.94 9.54
C LEU A 56 0.87 14.45 10.98
N ALA A 57 1.35 13.64 11.92
CA ALA A 57 1.50 14.01 13.31
C ALA A 57 2.51 15.16 13.53
N SER A 58 3.49 15.30 12.62
CA SER A 58 4.51 16.35 12.65
C SER A 58 4.24 17.50 11.67
N LEU A 59 3.12 17.48 10.91
CA LEU A 59 2.86 18.43 9.80
C LEU A 59 4.08 18.59 8.88
N SER A 60 4.65 17.50 8.50
CA SER A 60 5.90 17.48 7.75
C SER A 60 5.72 17.92 6.31
N ILE A 61 6.82 18.39 5.68
CA ILE A 61 6.86 18.68 4.25
C ILE A 61 6.53 17.47 3.38
N VAL A 62 6.70 16.24 3.90
CA VAL A 62 6.34 15.00 3.20
C VAL A 62 4.93 14.50 3.53
N LEU A 63 4.05 15.38 4.02
CA LEU A 63 2.70 15.07 4.46
C LEU A 63 1.82 14.43 3.39
N VAL A 64 1.90 14.92 2.15
CA VAL A 64 1.19 14.34 0.99
C VAL A 64 1.72 12.94 0.65
N GLY A 65 2.96 12.65 1.06
CA GLY A 65 3.59 11.35 0.91
C GLY A 65 3.80 10.93 -0.54
N LEU A 66 3.68 9.62 -0.76
CA LEU A 66 3.81 8.98 -2.09
C LEU A 66 2.48 8.94 -2.88
N SER A 67 1.37 9.42 -2.28
CA SER A 67 0.03 9.34 -2.90
C SER A 67 -0.03 9.91 -4.33
N PRO A 68 0.53 11.11 -4.65
CA PRO A 68 0.51 11.64 -6.01
C PRO A 68 1.23 10.73 -7.01
N TYR A 69 2.38 10.16 -6.62
CA TYR A 69 3.14 9.26 -7.46
C TYR A 69 2.39 7.93 -7.70
N ILE A 70 1.80 7.35 -6.66
CA ILE A 70 1.01 6.12 -6.79
C ILE A 70 -0.14 6.36 -7.74
N THR A 71 -0.88 7.46 -7.57
CA THR A 71 -1.99 7.83 -8.46
C THR A 71 -1.52 8.04 -9.91
N ALA A 72 -0.41 8.76 -10.12
CA ALA A 72 0.19 8.97 -11.44
C ALA A 72 0.61 7.64 -12.07
N SER A 73 1.20 6.73 -11.30
CA SER A 73 1.63 5.41 -11.74
C SER A 73 0.44 4.54 -12.17
N VAL A 74 -0.67 4.55 -11.41
CA VAL A 74 -1.91 3.86 -11.77
C VAL A 74 -2.46 4.41 -13.09
N ILE A 75 -2.59 5.73 -13.20
CA ILE A 75 -3.09 6.39 -14.42
C ILE A 75 -2.21 6.03 -15.62
N THR A 76 -0.90 6.13 -15.48
CA THR A 76 0.04 5.84 -16.58
C THR A 76 -0.03 4.37 -17.00
N GLN A 77 -0.13 3.43 -16.06
CA GLN A 77 -0.24 2.00 -16.36
C GLN A 77 -1.58 1.66 -17.05
N LEU A 78 -2.69 2.27 -16.61
CA LEU A 78 -3.98 2.13 -17.28
C LEU A 78 -3.93 2.68 -18.71
N LEU A 79 -3.36 3.88 -18.89
CA LEU A 79 -3.20 4.50 -20.21
C LEU A 79 -2.29 3.67 -21.13
N THR A 80 -1.25 3.05 -20.60
CA THR A 80 -0.34 2.16 -21.37
C THR A 80 -1.09 0.98 -21.98
N LYS A 81 -2.14 0.48 -21.32
CA LYS A 81 -2.99 -0.59 -21.85
C LYS A 81 -4.13 -0.07 -22.75
N ALA A 82 -4.64 1.13 -22.47
CA ALA A 82 -5.74 1.72 -23.22
C ALA A 82 -5.30 2.32 -24.57
N ILE A 83 -4.06 2.81 -24.66
CA ILE A 83 -3.56 3.52 -25.82
C ILE A 83 -2.52 2.62 -26.56
N PRO A 84 -2.80 2.17 -27.81
CA PRO A 84 -1.90 1.27 -28.55
C PRO A 84 -0.47 1.80 -28.72
N LYS A 85 -0.31 3.11 -28.94
CA LYS A 85 1.01 3.74 -29.06
C LYS A 85 1.86 3.64 -27.78
N LEU A 86 1.22 3.69 -26.61
CA LEU A 86 1.91 3.52 -25.33
C LEU A 86 2.21 2.04 -25.05
N GLU A 87 1.36 1.13 -25.53
CA GLU A 87 1.62 -0.31 -25.45
C GLU A 87 2.82 -0.71 -26.32
N GLU A 88 2.92 -0.19 -27.54
CA GLU A 88 4.09 -0.36 -28.39
C GLU A 88 5.36 0.17 -27.71
N LEU A 89 5.28 1.38 -27.15
CA LEU A 89 6.40 1.97 -26.40
C LEU A 89 6.81 1.10 -25.21
N HIS A 90 5.86 0.46 -24.52
CA HIS A 90 6.17 -0.46 -23.43
C HIS A 90 6.88 -1.73 -23.91
N LYS A 91 6.58 -2.19 -25.13
CA LYS A 91 7.23 -3.35 -25.78
C LYS A 91 8.62 -3.03 -26.32
N ASP A 92 8.99 -1.76 -26.51
CA ASP A 92 10.32 -1.31 -26.95
C ASP A 92 11.45 -1.57 -25.94
N GLY A 93 11.18 -2.35 -24.89
CA GLY A 93 12.15 -2.76 -23.90
C GLY A 93 12.49 -1.67 -22.87
N GLU A 94 13.77 -1.55 -22.50
CA GLU A 94 14.20 -0.66 -21.42
C GLU A 94 14.06 0.82 -21.77
N SER A 95 14.28 1.20 -23.03
CA SER A 95 14.15 2.59 -23.47
C SER A 95 12.71 3.08 -23.40
N GLY A 96 11.75 2.24 -23.78
CA GLY A 96 10.33 2.56 -23.70
C GLY A 96 9.85 2.66 -22.26
N ARG A 97 10.28 1.75 -21.39
CA ARG A 97 9.96 1.80 -19.95
C ARG A 97 10.48 3.06 -19.29
N ARG A 98 11.70 3.51 -19.63
CA ARG A 98 12.25 4.79 -19.14
C ARG A 98 11.40 5.99 -19.56
N LYS A 99 10.92 6.03 -20.80
CA LYS A 99 10.01 7.11 -21.27
C LYS A 99 8.70 7.10 -20.49
N ILE A 100 8.07 5.94 -20.29
CA ILE A 100 6.83 5.81 -19.50
C ILE A 100 7.06 6.31 -18.07
N GLN A 101 8.19 5.98 -17.46
CA GLN A 101 8.55 6.47 -16.13
C GLN A 101 8.73 8.00 -16.09
N GLN A 102 9.32 8.61 -17.13
CA GLN A 102 9.40 10.07 -17.25
C GLN A 102 8.01 10.71 -17.31
N TRP A 103 7.08 10.11 -18.06
CA TRP A 103 5.69 10.59 -18.11
C TRP A 103 5.01 10.48 -16.74
N THR A 104 5.23 9.38 -16.04
CA THR A 104 4.72 9.24 -14.66
C THR A 104 5.22 10.34 -13.75
N ARG A 105 6.52 10.68 -13.79
CA ARG A 105 7.10 11.81 -13.03
C ARG A 105 6.45 13.15 -13.40
N LEU A 106 6.23 13.39 -14.69
CA LEU A 106 5.60 14.62 -15.17
C LEU A 106 4.16 14.77 -14.67
N ILE A 107 3.38 13.67 -14.67
CA ILE A 107 2.00 13.65 -14.18
C ILE A 107 1.97 13.77 -12.65
N THR A 108 2.99 13.25 -11.96
CA THR A 108 3.08 13.35 -10.49
C THR A 108 3.13 14.79 -10.01
N LEU A 109 3.82 15.70 -10.72
CA LEU A 109 3.98 17.08 -10.31
C LEU A 109 2.62 17.82 -10.18
N PRO A 110 1.76 17.90 -11.22
CA PRO A 110 0.46 18.57 -11.11
C PRO A 110 -0.46 17.89 -10.10
N LEU A 111 -0.40 16.55 -9.97
CA LEU A 111 -1.16 15.84 -8.95
C LEU A 111 -0.69 16.17 -7.54
N ALA A 112 0.62 16.31 -7.31
CA ALA A 112 1.17 16.72 -6.03
C ALA A 112 0.74 18.13 -5.64
N ILE A 113 0.74 19.07 -6.59
CA ILE A 113 0.22 20.44 -6.38
C ILE A 113 -1.26 20.39 -6.00
N LEU A 114 -2.07 19.67 -6.78
CA LEU A 114 -3.51 19.58 -6.56
C LEU A 114 -3.82 18.94 -5.19
N GLN A 115 -3.14 17.85 -4.84
CA GLN A 115 -3.31 17.17 -3.55
C GLN A 115 -2.82 18.05 -2.38
N SER A 116 -1.74 18.82 -2.56
CA SER A 116 -1.25 19.76 -1.53
C SER A 116 -2.27 20.87 -1.25
N ILE A 117 -2.83 21.48 -2.30
CA ILE A 117 -3.88 22.49 -2.16
C ILE A 117 -5.08 21.92 -1.42
N ALA A 118 -5.55 20.80 -1.85
CA ALA A 118 -6.73 20.20 -1.29
C ALA A 118 -6.52 19.71 0.15
N PHE A 119 -5.31 19.23 0.49
CA PHE A 119 -4.98 18.89 1.86
C PHE A 119 -5.07 20.11 2.81
N ILE A 120 -4.57 21.28 2.37
CA ILE A 120 -4.70 22.51 3.14
C ILE A 120 -6.18 22.90 3.32
N PHE A 121 -7.03 22.74 2.30
CA PHE A 121 -8.47 22.96 2.42
C PHE A 121 -9.15 22.00 3.39
N ILE A 122 -8.79 20.71 3.35
CA ILE A 122 -9.32 19.71 4.29
C ILE A 122 -8.93 20.05 5.73
N LEU A 123 -7.67 20.43 5.95
CA LEU A 123 -7.21 20.86 7.27
C LEU A 123 -8.01 22.07 7.76
N ARG A 124 -8.17 23.10 6.93
CA ARG A 124 -8.96 24.29 7.25
C ARG A 124 -10.40 23.92 7.64
N GLN A 125 -11.06 23.12 6.82
CA GLN A 125 -12.46 22.74 7.06
C GLN A 125 -12.62 21.95 8.36
N THR A 126 -11.66 21.10 8.70
CA THR A 126 -11.72 20.28 9.92
C THR A 126 -11.46 21.10 11.18
N VAL A 127 -10.56 22.06 11.09
CA VAL A 127 -10.30 23.01 12.20
C VAL A 127 -11.52 23.88 12.47
N LEU A 128 -12.16 24.40 11.43
CA LEU A 128 -13.38 25.20 11.55
C LEU A 128 -14.56 24.38 12.11
N ALA A 129 -14.69 23.10 11.72
CA ALA A 129 -15.73 22.19 12.23
C ALA A 129 -15.51 21.81 13.69
N GLY A 130 -14.27 21.83 14.20
CA GLY A 130 -13.91 21.51 15.58
C GLY A 130 -14.20 22.60 16.60
N ASN A 131 -14.90 23.69 16.26
CA ASN A 131 -15.30 24.80 17.14
C ASN A 131 -14.11 25.48 17.90
N THR A 132 -12.90 25.34 17.39
CA THR A 132 -11.69 25.92 18.02
C THR A 132 -11.56 27.41 17.82
N GLY A 133 -12.42 28.03 16.98
CA GLY A 133 -12.39 29.48 16.68
C GLY A 133 -11.14 29.97 15.93
N VAL A 134 -10.21 29.06 15.64
CA VAL A 134 -8.95 29.36 14.96
C VAL A 134 -9.10 29.05 13.48
N ASP A 135 -9.12 30.08 12.65
CA ASP A 135 -8.99 29.87 11.19
C ASP A 135 -7.48 29.92 10.85
N ILE A 136 -6.92 28.74 10.55
CA ILE A 136 -5.49 28.57 10.25
C ILE A 136 -5.07 29.45 9.03
N VAL A 137 -6.04 29.90 8.26
CA VAL A 137 -5.83 30.57 6.98
C VAL A 137 -6.31 32.02 7.00
N ALA A 138 -7.07 32.45 8.01
CA ALA A 138 -7.69 33.79 8.04
C ALA A 138 -6.69 34.95 7.98
N ASN A 139 -5.44 34.75 8.42
CA ASN A 139 -4.39 35.78 8.43
C ASN A 139 -3.13 35.38 7.64
N THR A 140 -3.26 34.45 6.68
CA THR A 140 -2.12 34.01 5.88
C THR A 140 -2.00 34.82 4.60
N ASP A 141 -0.81 35.35 4.35
CA ASP A 141 -0.47 36.03 3.09
C ASP A 141 -0.48 35.06 1.91
N PRO A 142 -0.79 35.51 0.68
CA PRO A 142 -0.67 34.70 -0.53
C PRO A 142 0.71 34.04 -0.70
N LEU A 143 1.75 34.68 -0.20
CA LEU A 143 3.11 34.14 -0.19
C LEU A 143 3.27 32.92 0.73
N GLN A 144 2.60 32.92 1.88
CA GLN A 144 2.60 31.77 2.80
C GLN A 144 1.87 30.58 2.20
N TRP A 145 0.76 30.81 1.51
CA TRP A 145 0.07 29.78 0.76
C TRP A 145 0.98 29.12 -0.29
N LEU A 146 1.65 29.97 -1.07
CA LEU A 146 2.58 29.50 -2.09
C LEU A 146 3.74 28.69 -1.47
N THR A 147 4.28 29.15 -0.35
CA THR A 147 5.38 28.43 0.36
C THR A 147 4.93 27.10 0.93
N MET A 148 3.71 27.00 1.49
CA MET A 148 3.14 25.74 1.97
C MET A 148 2.96 24.72 0.83
N ILE A 149 2.30 25.13 -0.25
CA ILE A 149 2.02 24.29 -1.41
C ILE A 149 3.34 23.83 -2.05
N THR A 150 4.29 24.73 -2.25
CA THR A 150 5.58 24.41 -2.84
C THR A 150 6.41 23.49 -1.94
N ALA A 151 6.42 23.70 -0.62
CA ALA A 151 7.12 22.84 0.33
C ALA A 151 6.57 21.41 0.34
N MET A 152 5.23 21.26 0.38
CA MET A 152 4.59 19.95 0.35
C MET A 152 4.77 19.22 -0.99
N THR A 153 4.68 19.96 -2.10
CA THR A 153 4.94 19.42 -3.44
C THR A 153 6.39 18.99 -3.58
N ALA A 154 7.33 19.82 -3.15
CA ALA A 154 8.76 19.49 -3.15
C ALA A 154 9.05 18.26 -2.30
N GLY A 155 8.44 18.14 -1.11
CA GLY A 155 8.55 16.98 -0.24
C GLY A 155 8.07 15.69 -0.91
N SER A 156 6.91 15.73 -1.59
CA SER A 156 6.40 14.59 -2.33
C SER A 156 7.30 14.19 -3.50
N MET A 157 7.81 15.16 -4.27
CA MET A 157 8.75 14.90 -5.37
C MET A 157 10.07 14.32 -4.86
N LEU A 158 10.53 14.79 -3.70
CA LEU A 158 11.74 14.28 -3.06
C LEU A 158 11.56 12.83 -2.59
N LEU A 159 10.39 12.47 -2.03
CA LEU A 159 10.07 11.08 -1.69
C LEU A 159 10.03 10.18 -2.93
N MET A 160 9.45 10.65 -4.03
CA MET A 160 9.46 9.91 -5.29
C MET A 160 10.90 9.64 -5.73
N TRP A 161 11.77 10.65 -5.70
CA TRP A 161 13.18 10.51 -6.06
C TRP A 161 13.94 9.53 -5.13
N LEU A 162 13.69 9.60 -3.81
CA LEU A 162 14.26 8.63 -2.86
C LEU A 162 13.83 7.20 -3.18
N GLY A 163 12.54 6.98 -3.50
CA GLY A 163 12.04 5.66 -3.87
C GLY A 163 12.66 5.12 -5.16
N GLU A 164 12.90 5.98 -6.14
CA GLU A 164 13.61 5.61 -7.37
C GLU A 164 15.05 5.24 -7.10
N LEU A 165 15.78 6.04 -6.32
CA LEU A 165 17.15 5.72 -5.91
C LEU A 165 17.26 4.37 -5.19
N MET A 166 16.30 4.06 -4.31
CA MET A 166 16.23 2.75 -3.65
C MET A 166 16.00 1.63 -4.66
N THR A 167 15.13 1.84 -5.65
CA THR A 167 14.84 0.86 -6.70
C THR A 167 16.07 0.59 -7.56
N GLU A 168 16.86 1.61 -7.88
CA GLU A 168 18.13 1.48 -8.62
C GLU A 168 19.17 0.63 -7.88
N GLN A 169 19.18 0.64 -6.54
CA GLN A 169 20.04 -0.26 -5.77
C GLN A 169 19.66 -1.74 -5.93
N GLY A 170 18.42 -2.02 -6.37
CA GLY A 170 17.91 -3.35 -6.69
C GLY A 170 17.79 -4.27 -5.47
N VAL A 171 17.51 -3.73 -4.32
CA VAL A 171 17.23 -4.47 -3.08
C VAL A 171 15.73 -4.76 -2.95
N GLY A 172 14.90 -4.12 -3.76
CA GLY A 172 13.45 -4.22 -3.77
C GLY A 172 12.82 -3.10 -4.59
N ASN A 173 11.51 -3.01 -4.58
CA ASN A 173 10.79 -1.85 -5.08
C ASN A 173 10.90 -0.73 -4.04
N GLY A 174 11.62 0.36 -4.35
CA GLY A 174 11.88 1.44 -3.42
C GLY A 174 10.62 2.14 -2.92
N MET A 175 9.56 2.25 -3.75
CA MET A 175 8.29 2.82 -3.32
C MET A 175 7.61 1.96 -2.26
N SER A 176 7.60 0.64 -2.48
CA SER A 176 7.07 -0.31 -1.50
C SER A 176 7.88 -0.30 -0.20
N LEU A 177 9.21 -0.14 -0.28
CA LEU A 177 10.08 -0.02 0.88
C LEU A 177 9.83 1.27 1.68
N LEU A 178 9.54 2.39 1.02
CA LEU A 178 9.17 3.64 1.71
C LEU A 178 7.83 3.50 2.45
N ILE A 179 6.82 2.89 1.81
CA ILE A 179 5.53 2.62 2.46
C ILE A 179 5.73 1.67 3.66
N PHE A 180 6.49 0.61 3.48
CA PHE A 180 6.87 -0.32 4.54
C PHE A 180 7.53 0.39 5.73
N ALA A 181 8.53 1.26 5.44
CA ALA A 181 9.21 2.04 6.48
C ALA A 181 8.24 2.99 7.21
N GLY A 182 7.27 3.55 6.50
CA GLY A 182 6.18 4.36 7.08
C GLY A 182 5.32 3.58 8.05
N ILE A 183 4.89 2.39 7.66
CA ILE A 183 4.05 1.52 8.50
C ILE A 183 4.81 1.08 9.76
N ILE A 184 6.06 0.62 9.60
CA ILE A 184 6.89 0.21 10.75
C ILE A 184 7.12 1.36 11.73
N ALA A 185 7.28 2.57 11.21
CA ALA A 185 7.48 3.75 12.05
C ALA A 185 6.25 4.08 12.93
N GLY A 186 5.06 3.63 12.55
CA GLY A 186 3.84 3.74 13.35
C GLY A 186 3.71 2.69 14.48
N LEU A 187 4.49 1.60 14.43
CA LEU A 187 4.40 0.53 15.43
C LEU A 187 4.64 0.98 16.88
N PRO A 188 5.66 1.81 17.20
CA PRO A 188 5.87 2.25 18.57
C PRO A 188 4.69 3.01 19.15
N SER A 189 4.04 3.88 18.37
CA SER A 189 2.85 4.61 18.82
C SER A 189 1.67 3.69 19.07
N MET A 190 1.51 2.66 18.25
CA MET A 190 0.49 1.63 18.42
C MET A 190 0.72 0.82 19.71
N PHE A 191 1.95 0.37 19.97
CA PHE A 191 2.27 -0.33 21.22
C PHE A 191 2.03 0.56 22.44
N SER A 192 2.34 1.86 22.35
CA SER A 192 2.03 2.83 23.39
C SER A 192 0.53 2.95 23.63
N THR A 193 -0.29 2.98 22.58
CA THR A 193 -1.76 3.03 22.68
C THR A 193 -2.33 1.74 23.30
N ILE A 194 -1.82 0.58 22.88
CA ILE A 194 -2.19 -0.71 23.49
C ILE A 194 -1.82 -0.71 24.97
N GLY A 195 -0.61 -0.27 25.33
CA GLY A 195 -0.16 -0.16 26.71
C GLY A 195 -1.08 0.76 27.52
N SER A 196 -1.39 1.94 27.01
CA SER A 196 -2.29 2.87 27.70
C SER A 196 -3.70 2.31 27.88
N SER A 197 -4.22 1.54 26.93
CA SER A 197 -5.54 0.90 27.05
C SER A 197 -5.55 -0.26 28.07
N LEU A 198 -4.44 -0.99 28.18
CA LEU A 198 -4.30 -2.08 29.15
C LEU A 198 -4.13 -1.57 30.59
N PHE A 199 -3.36 -0.47 30.75
CA PHE A 199 -3.04 0.09 32.06
C PHE A 199 -3.86 1.34 32.40
N SER A 200 -4.87 1.72 31.57
CA SER A 200 -5.77 2.80 31.93
C SER A 200 -6.44 2.46 33.25
N THR A 201 -6.63 3.50 34.08
CA THR A 201 -7.25 3.40 35.43
C THR A 201 -8.62 2.75 35.33
N ALA A 202 -8.63 1.42 35.30
CA ALA A 202 -9.83 0.63 35.43
C ALA A 202 -10.44 0.86 36.79
N THR A 203 -11.76 0.98 36.83
CA THR A 203 -12.52 0.90 38.10
C THR A 203 -12.10 -0.39 38.82
N GLU A 204 -12.12 -0.42 40.17
CA GLU A 204 -11.72 -1.62 40.92
C GLU A 204 -12.37 -2.93 40.43
N ALA A 205 -13.57 -2.84 39.83
CA ALA A 205 -14.31 -3.95 39.26
C ALA A 205 -13.70 -4.50 37.94
N ASP A 206 -12.90 -3.70 37.21
CA ASP A 206 -12.33 -4.06 35.92
C ASP A 206 -10.90 -4.60 36.03
N LYS A 207 -10.33 -4.62 37.23
CA LYS A 207 -8.97 -5.13 37.49
C LYS A 207 -8.94 -6.65 37.42
N LEU A 208 -7.86 -7.19 36.88
CA LEU A 208 -7.65 -8.63 36.82
C LEU A 208 -7.34 -9.17 38.23
N HIS A 209 -8.29 -9.93 38.79
CA HIS A 209 -8.07 -10.69 40.05
C HIS A 209 -7.49 -12.07 39.70
N VAL A 210 -6.21 -12.26 40.00
CA VAL A 210 -5.55 -13.56 39.80
C VAL A 210 -5.72 -14.40 41.06
N PHE A 211 -6.56 -15.43 40.99
CA PHE A 211 -6.87 -16.34 42.10
C PHE A 211 -7.25 -15.65 43.43
N ASN A 212 -7.70 -14.41 43.38
CA ASN A 212 -8.01 -13.59 44.56
C ASN A 212 -6.80 -13.31 45.48
N TRP A 213 -5.56 -13.59 45.04
CA TRP A 213 -4.33 -13.39 45.82
C TRP A 213 -3.68 -12.03 45.56
N PHE A 214 -3.72 -11.57 44.34
CA PHE A 214 -3.26 -10.23 43.96
C PHE A 214 -4.05 -9.66 42.79
N THR A 215 -4.22 -8.34 42.80
CA THR A 215 -4.86 -7.59 41.74
C THR A 215 -3.79 -6.99 40.84
N LEU A 216 -3.82 -7.33 39.56
CA LEU A 216 -3.00 -6.69 38.55
C LEU A 216 -3.70 -5.40 38.09
N PRO A 217 -2.98 -4.28 37.94
CA PRO A 217 -3.56 -3.03 37.41
C PRO A 217 -3.78 -3.12 35.89
N VAL A 218 -4.41 -4.20 35.42
CA VAL A 218 -4.66 -4.47 34.01
C VAL A 218 -6.17 -4.65 33.83
N ASN A 219 -6.72 -3.95 32.85
CA ASN A 219 -8.11 -4.10 32.49
C ASN A 219 -8.33 -5.46 31.83
N TRP A 220 -9.11 -6.34 32.46
CA TRP A 220 -9.42 -7.69 31.95
C TRP A 220 -10.06 -7.67 30.57
N PHE A 221 -11.02 -6.76 30.36
CA PHE A 221 -11.71 -6.65 29.08
C PHE A 221 -10.76 -6.18 27.97
N ALA A 222 -9.93 -5.17 28.24
CA ALA A 222 -8.91 -4.70 27.29
C ALA A 222 -7.89 -5.80 26.97
N LEU A 223 -7.48 -6.60 27.97
CA LEU A 223 -6.58 -7.74 27.77
C LEU A 223 -7.20 -8.80 26.84
N ALA A 224 -8.48 -9.14 27.07
CA ALA A 224 -9.20 -10.10 26.22
C ALA A 224 -9.27 -9.62 24.77
N VAL A 225 -9.64 -8.35 24.56
CA VAL A 225 -9.73 -7.72 23.23
C VAL A 225 -8.37 -7.72 22.52
N VAL A 226 -7.31 -7.26 23.19
CA VAL A 226 -5.95 -7.25 22.64
C VAL A 226 -5.48 -8.65 22.29
N SER A 227 -5.80 -9.66 23.12
CA SER A 227 -5.46 -11.05 22.86
C SER A 227 -6.17 -11.58 21.61
N VAL A 228 -7.46 -11.28 21.44
CA VAL A 228 -8.23 -11.68 20.25
C VAL A 228 -7.66 -11.03 18.99
N ILE A 229 -7.35 -9.73 19.04
CA ILE A 229 -6.75 -9.00 17.92
C ILE A 229 -5.37 -9.58 17.58
N ALA A 230 -4.55 -9.87 18.58
CA ALA A 230 -3.21 -10.46 18.37
C ALA A 230 -3.31 -11.85 17.70
N ILE A 231 -4.22 -12.70 18.17
CA ILE A 231 -4.44 -14.04 17.56
C ILE A 231 -4.96 -13.89 16.12
N ALA A 232 -5.93 -13.02 15.88
CA ALA A 232 -6.45 -12.75 14.55
C ALA A 232 -5.34 -12.24 13.60
N SER A 233 -4.50 -11.32 14.08
CA SER A 233 -3.35 -10.80 13.32
C SER A 233 -2.33 -11.89 12.99
N LEU A 234 -2.02 -12.80 13.91
CA LEU A 234 -1.12 -13.94 13.67
C LEU A 234 -1.70 -14.92 12.65
N ILE A 235 -3.00 -15.22 12.73
CA ILE A 235 -3.68 -16.08 11.74
C ILE A 235 -3.63 -15.43 10.37
N THR A 236 -3.96 -14.14 10.29
CA THR A 236 -3.91 -13.37 9.04
C THR A 236 -2.50 -13.35 8.44
N LEU A 237 -1.48 -13.12 9.27
CA LEU A 237 -0.09 -13.16 8.87
C LEU A 237 0.30 -14.52 8.30
N TYR A 238 -0.07 -15.62 8.97
CA TYR A 238 0.19 -16.98 8.49
C TYR A 238 -0.47 -17.23 7.13
N VAL A 239 -1.73 -16.83 6.97
CA VAL A 239 -2.47 -16.98 5.70
C VAL A 239 -1.82 -16.17 4.58
N ILE A 240 -1.43 -14.91 4.85
CA ILE A 240 -0.76 -14.04 3.87
C ILE A 240 0.55 -14.67 3.41
N VAL A 241 1.38 -15.18 4.34
CA VAL A 241 2.67 -15.82 4.00
C VAL A 241 2.43 -17.04 3.12
N LYS A 242 1.51 -17.93 3.51
CA LYS A 242 1.19 -19.16 2.74
C LYS A 242 0.70 -18.84 1.32
N ILE A 243 -0.18 -17.86 1.16
CA ILE A 243 -0.72 -17.47 -0.15
C ILE A 243 0.37 -16.80 -1.01
N ASN A 244 1.23 -15.99 -0.40
CA ASN A 244 2.32 -15.30 -1.10
C ASN A 244 3.44 -16.26 -1.55
N GLU A 245 3.64 -17.36 -0.81
CA GLU A 245 4.61 -18.41 -1.15
C GLU A 245 4.03 -19.47 -2.09
N ALA A 246 2.71 -19.54 -2.21
CA ALA A 246 2.05 -20.51 -3.07
C ALA A 246 2.45 -20.30 -4.54
N GLN A 247 2.98 -21.37 -5.16
CA GLN A 247 3.42 -21.34 -6.56
C GLN A 247 3.10 -22.65 -7.24
N ARG A 248 2.80 -22.58 -8.53
CA ARG A 248 2.67 -23.74 -9.40
C ARG A 248 3.95 -23.94 -10.19
N ILE A 249 4.58 -25.10 -10.07
CA ILE A 249 5.78 -25.45 -10.79
C ILE A 249 5.39 -26.06 -12.14
N ILE A 250 5.94 -25.51 -13.23
CA ILE A 250 5.80 -26.05 -14.60
C ILE A 250 7.17 -26.58 -15.01
N ASN A 251 7.25 -27.85 -15.36
CA ASN A 251 8.50 -28.47 -15.83
C ASN A 251 8.71 -28.14 -17.30
N ILE A 252 9.91 -27.63 -17.62
CA ILE A 252 10.37 -27.31 -18.96
C ILE A 252 11.51 -28.26 -19.29
N ASN A 253 11.39 -28.97 -20.43
CA ASN A 253 12.42 -29.84 -20.94
C ASN A 253 13.17 -29.15 -22.07
N TYR A 254 14.49 -29.21 -22.05
CA TYR A 254 15.33 -28.73 -23.14
C TYR A 254 15.79 -29.88 -24.02
N ALA A 255 15.74 -29.69 -25.33
CA ALA A 255 16.14 -30.73 -26.29
C ALA A 255 17.65 -31.05 -26.12
N LYS A 256 17.99 -32.33 -26.18
CA LYS A 256 19.37 -32.79 -26.25
C LYS A 256 19.96 -32.42 -27.60
N ARG A 257 21.08 -31.72 -27.65
CA ARG A 257 21.88 -31.51 -28.84
C ARG A 257 23.06 -32.46 -28.78
N VAL A 258 23.19 -33.29 -29.82
CA VAL A 258 24.36 -34.16 -30.00
C VAL A 258 25.29 -33.46 -30.96
N GLN A 259 26.50 -33.13 -30.55
CA GLN A 259 27.55 -32.55 -31.40
C GLN A 259 28.78 -33.46 -31.36
N GLY A 260 28.98 -34.23 -32.43
CA GLY A 260 29.97 -35.29 -32.45
C GLY A 260 29.63 -36.43 -31.49
N ASN A 261 30.61 -36.85 -30.67
CA ASN A 261 30.42 -37.94 -29.69
C ASN A 261 30.00 -37.47 -28.31
N ARG A 262 29.64 -36.18 -28.15
CA ARG A 262 29.18 -35.58 -26.89
C ARG A 262 27.74 -35.11 -26.97
N ALA A 263 26.93 -35.51 -26.00
CA ALA A 263 25.56 -35.04 -25.84
C ALA A 263 25.53 -33.84 -24.90
N TYR A 264 25.09 -32.69 -25.42
CA TYR A 264 24.88 -31.48 -24.61
C TYR A 264 23.36 -31.22 -24.48
N GLY A 265 22.93 -30.80 -23.28
CA GLY A 265 21.52 -30.50 -22.99
C GLY A 265 20.75 -31.70 -22.42
N GLY A 266 19.43 -31.64 -22.47
CA GLY A 266 18.54 -32.61 -21.80
C GLY A 266 18.34 -32.31 -20.32
N VAL A 267 18.57 -31.07 -19.91
CA VAL A 267 18.30 -30.58 -18.55
C VAL A 267 16.82 -30.24 -18.44
N THR A 268 16.19 -30.71 -17.38
CA THR A 268 14.86 -30.26 -16.97
C THR A 268 15.02 -29.00 -16.11
N SER A 269 14.37 -27.91 -16.53
CA SER A 269 14.25 -26.69 -15.76
C SER A 269 12.84 -26.54 -15.22
N ILE A 270 12.64 -25.70 -14.24
CA ILE A 270 11.35 -25.42 -13.63
C ILE A 270 10.99 -23.95 -13.82
N LEU A 271 9.74 -23.69 -14.24
CA LEU A 271 9.13 -22.34 -14.27
C LEU A 271 8.14 -22.22 -13.12
N PRO A 272 8.51 -21.56 -12.03
CA PRO A 272 7.57 -21.32 -10.93
C PRO A 272 6.63 -20.16 -11.26
N VAL A 273 5.32 -20.43 -11.32
CA VAL A 273 4.27 -19.43 -11.48
C VAL A 273 3.62 -19.19 -10.12
N LYS A 274 3.77 -18.00 -9.57
CA LYS A 274 3.19 -17.63 -8.27
C LYS A 274 1.67 -17.51 -8.35
N LEU A 275 0.98 -17.82 -7.27
CA LEU A 275 -0.47 -17.64 -7.13
C LEU A 275 -0.83 -16.15 -7.22
N ILE A 276 -0.07 -15.30 -6.53
CA ILE A 276 -0.17 -13.83 -6.61
C ILE A 276 1.05 -13.33 -7.39
N THR A 277 0.95 -13.32 -8.71
CA THR A 277 2.02 -12.80 -9.59
C THR A 277 2.15 -11.28 -9.47
N ALA A 278 1.04 -10.61 -9.20
CA ALA A 278 0.96 -9.16 -9.07
C ALA A 278 1.54 -8.61 -7.75
N GLY A 279 1.82 -9.45 -6.75
CA GLY A 279 2.29 -9.01 -5.43
C GLY A 279 1.25 -8.15 -4.69
N VAL A 280 1.71 -7.16 -3.93
CA VAL A 280 0.86 -6.25 -3.13
C VAL A 280 0.41 -4.99 -3.89
N ILE A 281 0.98 -4.74 -5.06
CA ILE A 281 0.73 -3.51 -5.84
C ILE A 281 -0.76 -3.29 -6.13
N PRO A 282 -1.58 -4.30 -6.49
CA PRO A 282 -3.02 -4.14 -6.70
C PRO A 282 -3.77 -3.57 -5.49
N VAL A 283 -3.37 -3.96 -4.29
CA VAL A 283 -3.98 -3.48 -3.04
C VAL A 283 -3.67 -2.01 -2.83
N ILE A 284 -2.42 -1.60 -3.03
CA ILE A 284 -2.00 -0.20 -2.94
C ILE A 284 -2.75 0.65 -3.96
N PHE A 285 -2.92 0.14 -5.19
CA PHE A 285 -3.67 0.83 -6.25
C PHE A 285 -5.16 0.96 -5.91
N ALA A 286 -5.78 -0.08 -5.37
CA ALA A 286 -7.19 -0.04 -4.96
C ALA A 286 -7.44 1.03 -3.90
N VAL A 287 -6.58 1.12 -2.89
CA VAL A 287 -6.68 2.15 -1.85
C VAL A 287 -6.45 3.54 -2.42
N ALA A 288 -5.43 3.74 -3.25
CA ALA A 288 -5.16 5.03 -3.89
C ALA A 288 -6.32 5.47 -4.79
N PHE A 289 -6.96 4.54 -5.49
CA PHE A 289 -8.12 4.82 -6.34
C PHE A 289 -9.36 5.20 -5.53
N LEU A 290 -9.61 4.53 -4.40
CA LEU A 290 -10.72 4.85 -3.50
C LEU A 290 -10.54 6.21 -2.79
N ALA A 291 -9.30 6.60 -2.55
CA ALA A 291 -9.01 7.90 -1.96
C ALA A 291 -9.40 9.08 -2.86
N LEU A 292 -9.40 8.91 -4.20
CA LEU A 292 -9.74 9.99 -5.14
C LEU A 292 -11.18 10.49 -5.00
N PRO A 293 -12.25 9.65 -5.04
CA PRO A 293 -13.61 10.10 -4.84
C PRO A 293 -13.84 10.71 -3.46
N ALA A 294 -13.25 10.12 -2.40
CA ALA A 294 -13.32 10.66 -1.05
C ALA A 294 -12.74 12.07 -0.98
N PHE A 295 -11.62 12.29 -1.64
CA PHE A 295 -10.92 13.55 -1.72
C PHE A 295 -11.71 14.61 -2.51
N ILE A 296 -12.24 14.26 -3.69
CA ILE A 296 -13.12 15.13 -4.49
C ILE A 296 -14.39 15.47 -3.69
N GLY A 297 -14.96 14.50 -2.97
CA GLY A 297 -16.09 14.71 -2.09
C GLY A 297 -15.84 15.77 -1.02
N GLN A 298 -14.67 15.70 -0.37
CA GLN A 298 -14.27 16.69 0.64
C GLN A 298 -14.15 18.11 0.06
N LEU A 299 -13.59 18.25 -1.16
CA LEU A 299 -13.50 19.56 -1.82
C LEU A 299 -14.88 20.12 -2.20
N LEU A 300 -15.75 19.28 -2.76
CA LEU A 300 -17.08 19.68 -3.18
C LEU A 300 -18.02 20.03 -2.02
N LYS A 301 -17.81 19.43 -0.84
CA LYS A 301 -18.57 19.72 0.38
C LYS A 301 -18.50 21.19 0.80
N GLY A 302 -17.40 21.89 0.46
CA GLY A 302 -17.23 23.32 0.70
C GLY A 302 -17.81 24.22 -0.39
N SER A 303 -18.52 23.68 -1.39
CA SER A 303 -19.12 24.47 -2.48
C SER A 303 -20.28 25.31 -2.00
N ALA A 304 -20.40 26.52 -2.57
CA ALA A 304 -21.53 27.41 -2.33
C ALA A 304 -22.85 26.90 -2.94
N ASP A 305 -22.78 26.07 -3.99
CA ASP A 305 -23.93 25.46 -4.65
C ASP A 305 -24.46 24.26 -3.84
N PRO A 306 -25.76 24.26 -3.46
CA PRO A 306 -26.36 23.16 -2.67
C PRO A 306 -26.28 21.80 -3.37
N TYR A 307 -26.37 21.74 -4.69
CA TYR A 307 -26.27 20.52 -5.48
C TYR A 307 -24.86 19.89 -5.35
N TRP A 308 -23.82 20.67 -5.59
CA TRP A 308 -22.43 20.20 -5.50
C TRP A 308 -22.02 19.87 -4.05
N ALA A 309 -22.53 20.64 -3.08
CA ALA A 309 -22.35 20.35 -1.67
C ALA A 309 -22.96 18.99 -1.29
N GLN A 310 -24.16 18.66 -1.78
CA GLN A 310 -24.82 17.38 -1.55
C GLN A 310 -24.08 16.22 -2.23
N VAL A 311 -23.63 16.40 -3.46
CA VAL A 311 -22.77 15.42 -4.16
C VAL A 311 -21.47 15.18 -3.39
N GLY A 312 -20.85 16.26 -2.91
CA GLY A 312 -19.65 16.19 -2.09
C GLY A 312 -19.87 15.42 -0.79
N LEU A 313 -21.01 15.64 -0.14
CA LEU A 313 -21.38 14.97 1.07
C LEU A 313 -21.59 13.44 0.83
N ASN A 314 -22.31 13.08 -0.22
CA ASN A 314 -22.53 11.70 -0.60
C ASN A 314 -21.21 10.98 -0.94
N LEU A 315 -20.35 11.58 -1.75
CA LEU A 315 -19.03 11.02 -2.08
C LEU A 315 -18.16 10.85 -0.84
N SER A 316 -18.12 11.87 0.03
CA SER A 316 -17.31 11.80 1.25
C SER A 316 -17.83 10.75 2.25
N THR A 317 -19.13 10.44 2.26
CA THR A 317 -19.70 9.40 3.13
C THR A 317 -19.55 7.99 2.55
N TRP A 318 -19.78 7.81 1.25
CA TRP A 318 -19.72 6.49 0.60
C TRP A 318 -18.29 5.94 0.49
N PHE A 319 -17.32 6.84 0.30
CA PHE A 319 -15.91 6.48 0.15
C PHE A 319 -15.08 6.75 1.43
N LYS A 320 -15.75 6.95 2.57
CA LYS A 320 -15.12 6.96 3.88
C LYS A 320 -14.94 5.52 4.37
N THR A 321 -13.78 5.23 4.99
CA THR A 321 -13.61 3.98 5.72
C THR A 321 -14.63 3.92 6.86
N PRO A 322 -15.32 2.78 7.05
CA PRO A 322 -16.30 2.65 8.12
C PRO A 322 -15.63 2.78 9.50
N ASP A 323 -16.27 3.51 10.40
CA ASP A 323 -15.89 3.61 11.80
C ASP A 323 -16.93 2.93 12.72
N MET A 324 -16.62 2.83 14.02
CA MET A 324 -17.51 2.18 14.97
C MET A 324 -18.93 2.73 14.94
N THR A 325 -19.09 4.05 14.81
CA THR A 325 -20.39 4.71 14.78
C THR A 325 -21.21 4.35 13.53
N THR A 326 -20.52 4.27 12.39
CA THR A 326 -21.13 3.87 11.12
C THR A 326 -21.47 2.38 11.08
N TRP A 327 -20.69 1.51 11.71
CA TRP A 327 -21.01 0.10 11.85
C TRP A 327 -22.23 -0.15 12.73
N LEU A 328 -22.45 0.66 13.76
CA LEU A 328 -23.60 0.56 14.67
C LEU A 328 -24.88 1.13 14.05
N SER A 329 -24.79 2.09 13.12
CA SER A 329 -25.94 2.66 12.43
C SER A 329 -26.65 1.67 11.48
N ALA A 330 -26.00 0.55 11.16
CA ALA A 330 -26.49 -0.51 10.27
C ALA A 330 -26.94 -0.02 8.87
N ASP A 331 -26.42 1.13 8.42
CA ASP A 331 -26.72 1.67 7.10
C ASP A 331 -26.02 0.85 6.01
N TRP A 332 -26.74 0.50 4.95
CA TRP A 332 -26.19 -0.21 3.80
C TRP A 332 -25.03 0.55 3.12
N THR A 333 -24.98 1.88 3.27
CA THR A 333 -23.92 2.74 2.74
C THR A 333 -22.54 2.41 3.32
N THR A 334 -22.50 1.88 4.54
CA THR A 334 -21.26 1.45 5.22
C THR A 334 -20.57 0.31 4.48
N LEU A 335 -21.31 -0.53 3.76
CA LEU A 335 -20.77 -1.64 2.99
C LEU A 335 -20.22 -1.25 1.62
N ILE A 336 -20.47 -0.01 1.17
CA ILE A 336 -20.01 0.46 -0.15
C ILE A 336 -18.49 0.47 -0.20
N TYR A 337 -17.81 1.04 0.79
CA TYR A 337 -16.36 1.12 0.81
C TYR A 337 -15.69 -0.27 0.81
N PRO A 338 -15.99 -1.21 1.73
CA PRO A 338 -15.40 -2.55 1.70
C PRO A 338 -15.73 -3.32 0.41
N GLY A 339 -16.95 -3.18 -0.10
CA GLY A 339 -17.37 -3.83 -1.34
C GLY A 339 -16.62 -3.33 -2.57
N MET A 340 -16.52 -2.01 -2.72
CA MET A 340 -15.74 -1.38 -3.80
C MET A 340 -14.25 -1.72 -3.67
N TYR A 341 -13.72 -1.73 -2.45
CA TYR A 341 -12.34 -2.11 -2.21
C TYR A 341 -12.06 -3.54 -2.66
N PHE A 342 -12.91 -4.50 -2.32
CA PHE A 342 -12.81 -5.87 -2.80
C PHE A 342 -12.79 -5.95 -4.33
N LEU A 343 -13.78 -5.33 -4.98
CA LEU A 343 -13.89 -5.33 -6.44
C LEU A 343 -12.65 -4.73 -7.11
N LEU A 344 -12.16 -3.62 -6.58
CA LEU A 344 -10.95 -2.97 -7.11
C LEU A 344 -9.70 -3.83 -6.91
N VAL A 345 -9.53 -4.46 -5.74
CA VAL A 345 -8.40 -5.36 -5.49
C VAL A 345 -8.44 -6.53 -6.48
N VAL A 346 -9.59 -7.15 -6.69
CA VAL A 346 -9.76 -8.23 -7.66
C VAL A 346 -9.46 -7.73 -9.08
N GLY A 347 -10.06 -6.61 -9.49
CA GLY A 347 -9.88 -6.01 -10.81
C GLY A 347 -8.43 -5.62 -11.10
N PHE A 348 -7.78 -4.92 -10.17
CA PHE A 348 -6.37 -4.53 -10.30
C PHE A 348 -5.42 -5.74 -10.28
N THR A 349 -5.76 -6.81 -9.55
CA THR A 349 -4.95 -8.03 -9.57
C THR A 349 -4.96 -8.68 -10.96
N TYR A 350 -6.12 -8.77 -11.60
CA TYR A 350 -6.22 -9.24 -12.99
C TYR A 350 -5.46 -8.33 -13.95
N PHE A 351 -5.70 -7.04 -13.84
CA PHE A 351 -5.07 -6.04 -14.69
C PHE A 351 -3.54 -6.10 -14.58
N TYR A 352 -3.01 -6.07 -13.35
CA TYR A 352 -1.57 -6.06 -13.13
C TYR A 352 -0.90 -7.39 -13.53
N THR A 353 -1.56 -8.52 -13.26
CA THR A 353 -1.06 -9.83 -13.71
C THR A 353 -0.93 -9.89 -15.24
N SER A 354 -1.86 -9.30 -15.98
CA SER A 354 -1.80 -9.23 -17.46
C SER A 354 -0.63 -8.38 -17.96
N ILE A 355 -0.14 -7.43 -17.18
CA ILE A 355 1.03 -6.61 -17.53
C ILE A 355 2.33 -7.34 -17.20
N VAL A 356 2.41 -7.97 -16.02
CA VAL A 356 3.64 -8.60 -15.52
C VAL A 356 3.92 -9.93 -16.19
N PHE A 357 2.88 -10.71 -16.48
CA PHE A 357 3.01 -12.03 -17.08
C PHE A 357 2.60 -12.02 -18.56
N ASN A 358 3.60 -11.85 -19.43
CA ASN A 358 3.39 -11.91 -20.86
C ASN A 358 3.60 -13.36 -21.38
N SER A 359 2.50 -14.11 -21.49
CA SER A 359 2.53 -15.52 -21.93
C SER A 359 3.13 -15.71 -23.33
N ASN A 360 2.94 -14.74 -24.23
CA ASN A 360 3.47 -14.77 -25.59
C ASN A 360 5.00 -14.66 -25.59
N GLU A 361 5.54 -13.64 -24.91
CA GLU A 361 6.98 -13.43 -24.82
C GLU A 361 7.71 -14.62 -24.15
N ILE A 362 7.11 -15.18 -23.09
CA ILE A 362 7.65 -16.38 -22.43
C ILE A 362 7.64 -17.58 -23.41
N SER A 363 6.55 -17.79 -24.14
CA SER A 363 6.43 -18.89 -25.10
C SER A 363 7.46 -18.77 -26.24
N GLU A 364 7.64 -17.56 -26.80
CA GLU A 364 8.65 -17.28 -27.82
C GLU A 364 10.08 -17.49 -27.30
N ASN A 365 10.37 -17.02 -26.10
CA ASN A 365 11.70 -17.21 -25.48
C ASN A 365 12.02 -18.68 -25.24
N LEU A 366 11.04 -19.45 -24.75
CA LEU A 366 11.17 -20.91 -24.61
C LEU A 366 11.44 -21.59 -25.96
N GLN A 367 10.70 -21.20 -27.00
CA GLN A 367 10.87 -21.75 -28.34
C GLN A 367 12.25 -21.43 -28.93
N LYS A 368 12.73 -20.17 -28.75
CA LYS A 368 14.06 -19.74 -29.21
C LYS A 368 15.19 -20.49 -28.48
N GLN A 369 14.98 -20.84 -27.22
CA GLN A 369 15.94 -21.60 -26.39
C GLN A 369 15.84 -23.13 -26.59
N GLY A 370 14.89 -23.63 -27.42
CA GLY A 370 14.64 -25.06 -27.60
C GLY A 370 13.99 -25.74 -26.38
N GLY A 371 13.36 -24.96 -25.49
CA GLY A 371 12.58 -25.46 -24.37
C GLY A 371 11.17 -25.84 -24.79
N PHE A 372 10.63 -26.91 -24.22
CA PHE A 372 9.25 -27.35 -24.46
C PHE A 372 8.63 -27.91 -23.17
N ILE A 373 7.32 -27.81 -23.08
CA ILE A 373 6.54 -28.41 -21.99
C ILE A 373 6.09 -29.81 -22.47
N ALA A 374 6.20 -30.83 -21.59
CA ALA A 374 5.81 -32.19 -21.93
C ALA A 374 4.36 -32.23 -22.47
N ASN A 375 4.16 -32.92 -23.59
CA ASN A 375 2.87 -33.08 -24.28
C ASN A 375 2.26 -31.81 -24.88
N ILE A 376 3.01 -30.68 -24.97
CA ILE A 376 2.54 -29.43 -25.54
C ILE A 376 3.52 -28.99 -26.63
N ARG A 377 2.98 -28.65 -27.82
CA ARG A 377 3.81 -28.14 -28.93
C ARG A 377 4.33 -26.73 -28.58
N PRO A 378 5.64 -26.47 -28.86
CA PRO A 378 6.20 -25.13 -28.73
C PRO A 378 5.47 -24.09 -29.59
N GLY A 379 5.40 -22.85 -29.12
CA GLY A 379 4.70 -21.75 -29.80
C GLY A 379 3.30 -21.52 -29.26
N GLN A 380 2.31 -21.27 -30.12
CA GLN A 380 0.94 -20.85 -29.72
C GLN A 380 0.24 -21.79 -28.73
N GLN A 381 0.50 -23.10 -28.79
CA GLN A 381 -0.10 -24.02 -27.81
C GLN A 381 0.50 -23.85 -26.40
N THR A 382 1.80 -23.58 -26.34
CA THR A 382 2.48 -23.25 -25.06
C THR A 382 1.98 -21.93 -24.49
N GLU A 383 1.80 -20.90 -25.33
CA GLU A 383 1.22 -19.62 -24.95
C GLU A 383 -0.18 -19.80 -24.36
N LYS A 384 -1.07 -20.50 -25.07
CA LYS A 384 -2.45 -20.76 -24.62
C LYS A 384 -2.49 -21.56 -23.32
N TYR A 385 -1.61 -22.52 -23.15
CA TYR A 385 -1.50 -23.29 -21.91
C TYR A 385 -1.04 -22.43 -20.73
N LEU A 386 0.01 -21.62 -20.92
CA LEU A 386 0.51 -20.71 -19.89
C LEU A 386 -0.54 -19.66 -19.52
N SER A 387 -1.19 -19.04 -20.51
CA SER A 387 -2.26 -18.08 -20.31
C SER A 387 -3.42 -18.68 -19.50
N THR A 388 -3.85 -19.91 -19.83
CA THR A 388 -4.93 -20.60 -19.10
C THR A 388 -4.54 -20.86 -17.64
N ILE A 389 -3.30 -21.30 -17.39
CA ILE A 389 -2.82 -21.52 -16.01
C ILE A 389 -2.81 -20.23 -15.24
N VAL A 390 -2.22 -19.17 -15.82
CA VAL A 390 -2.12 -17.87 -15.15
C VAL A 390 -3.50 -17.29 -14.84
N THR A 391 -4.43 -17.34 -15.80
CA THR A 391 -5.80 -16.84 -15.57
C THR A 391 -6.50 -17.57 -14.42
N ARG A 392 -6.35 -18.91 -14.35
CA ARG A 392 -6.91 -19.69 -13.23
C ARG A 392 -6.25 -19.39 -11.90
N LEU A 393 -4.92 -19.27 -11.86
CA LEU A 393 -4.19 -18.90 -10.66
C LEU A 393 -4.55 -17.49 -10.21
N THR A 394 -4.65 -16.54 -11.14
CA THR A 394 -5.05 -15.15 -10.83
C THR A 394 -6.45 -15.09 -10.26
N LEU A 395 -7.40 -15.91 -10.74
CA LEU A 395 -8.75 -15.97 -10.19
C LEU A 395 -8.73 -16.32 -8.70
N PHE A 396 -8.06 -17.40 -8.34
CA PHE A 396 -7.93 -17.80 -6.93
C PHE A 396 -7.11 -16.80 -6.12
N GLY A 397 -6.00 -16.32 -6.68
CA GLY A 397 -5.12 -15.35 -6.04
C GLY A 397 -5.81 -14.00 -5.78
N SER A 398 -6.60 -13.50 -6.73
CA SER A 398 -7.32 -12.23 -6.61
C SER A 398 -8.44 -12.31 -5.57
N LEU A 399 -9.20 -13.41 -5.55
CA LEU A 399 -10.25 -13.63 -4.55
C LEU A 399 -9.63 -13.75 -3.15
N ALA A 400 -8.56 -14.54 -3.00
CA ALA A 400 -7.86 -14.68 -1.74
C ALA A 400 -7.32 -13.34 -1.23
N LEU A 401 -6.71 -12.54 -2.13
CA LEU A 401 -6.18 -11.22 -1.81
C LEU A 401 -7.29 -10.24 -1.45
N GLY A 402 -8.42 -10.28 -2.15
CA GLY A 402 -9.60 -9.48 -1.84
C GLY A 402 -10.21 -9.83 -0.48
N ILE A 403 -10.32 -11.11 -0.14
CA ILE A 403 -10.81 -11.56 1.18
C ILE A 403 -9.88 -11.07 2.30
N ILE A 404 -8.56 -11.21 2.12
CA ILE A 404 -7.59 -10.71 3.10
C ILE A 404 -7.69 -9.20 3.24
N ALA A 405 -7.91 -8.47 2.15
CA ALA A 405 -8.06 -7.02 2.16
C ALA A 405 -9.31 -6.54 2.93
N ILE A 406 -10.40 -7.32 2.92
CA ILE A 406 -11.63 -7.00 3.66
C ILE A 406 -11.55 -7.44 5.13
N LEU A 407 -10.72 -8.41 5.47
CA LEU A 407 -10.67 -9.01 6.80
C LEU A 407 -10.58 -8.00 7.96
N PRO A 408 -9.84 -6.86 7.84
CA PRO A 408 -9.84 -5.81 8.85
C PRO A 408 -11.21 -5.21 9.11
N PHE A 409 -11.96 -4.90 8.05
CA PHE A 409 -13.32 -4.32 8.17
C PHE A 409 -14.29 -5.28 8.84
N VAL A 410 -14.13 -6.59 8.57
CA VAL A 410 -14.91 -7.63 9.28
C VAL A 410 -14.52 -7.68 10.76
N THR A 411 -13.25 -7.58 11.07
CA THR A 411 -12.77 -7.55 12.46
C THR A 411 -13.27 -6.31 13.19
N GLU A 412 -13.22 -5.14 12.56
CA GLU A 412 -13.75 -3.89 13.11
C GLU A 412 -15.25 -3.96 13.34
N TYR A 413 -16.01 -4.53 12.40
CA TYR A 413 -17.45 -4.76 12.55
C TYR A 413 -17.76 -5.63 13.78
N ILE A 414 -17.06 -6.74 13.94
CA ILE A 414 -17.24 -7.64 15.07
C ILE A 414 -16.92 -6.91 16.39
N LEU A 415 -15.81 -6.19 16.45
CA LEU A 415 -15.39 -5.47 17.65
C LEU A 415 -16.34 -4.30 17.99
N ALA A 416 -16.90 -3.64 16.97
CA ALA A 416 -17.91 -2.59 17.15
C ALA A 416 -19.16 -3.11 17.85
N GLN A 417 -19.58 -4.35 17.55
CA GLN A 417 -20.72 -5.00 18.24
C GLN A 417 -20.46 -5.24 19.74
N PHE A 418 -19.19 -5.38 20.12
CA PHE A 418 -18.79 -5.48 21.54
C PHE A 418 -18.48 -4.13 22.19
N GLY A 419 -18.76 -3.01 21.51
CA GLY A 419 -18.51 -1.66 22.03
C GLY A 419 -17.04 -1.26 22.10
N VAL A 420 -16.15 -1.95 21.38
CA VAL A 420 -14.71 -1.70 21.37
C VAL A 420 -14.31 -0.83 20.18
N GLN A 421 -13.66 0.30 20.46
CA GLN A 421 -13.05 1.12 19.43
C GLN A 421 -11.74 0.46 18.97
N ALA A 422 -11.80 -0.38 17.94
CA ALA A 422 -10.66 -1.14 17.43
C ALA A 422 -9.70 -0.32 16.57
N GLN A 423 -10.12 0.87 16.14
CA GLN A 423 -9.42 1.71 15.17
C GLN A 423 -8.00 2.10 15.59
N SER A 424 -7.76 2.23 16.90
CA SER A 424 -6.42 2.51 17.45
C SER A 424 -5.59 1.25 17.73
N LEU A 425 -6.22 0.08 17.76
CA LEU A 425 -5.60 -1.18 18.18
C LEU A 425 -5.26 -2.11 16.99
N ALA A 426 -5.90 -1.91 15.84
CA ALA A 426 -5.63 -2.72 14.66
C ALA A 426 -4.52 -2.08 13.82
N ILE A 427 -3.43 -2.80 13.59
CA ILE A 427 -2.64 -2.56 12.38
C ILE A 427 -3.61 -2.85 11.25
N GLY A 428 -4.05 -1.83 10.52
CA GLY A 428 -4.97 -2.05 9.41
C GLY A 428 -4.48 -3.23 8.60
N GLY A 429 -5.33 -4.23 8.33
CA GLY A 429 -4.88 -5.47 7.69
C GLY A 429 -4.22 -5.23 6.34
N THR A 430 -4.52 -4.07 5.71
CA THR A 430 -3.79 -3.57 4.55
C THR A 430 -2.34 -3.26 4.88
N GLY A 431 -2.06 -2.65 6.03
CA GLY A 431 -0.70 -2.40 6.50
C GLY A 431 0.07 -3.69 6.75
N LEU A 432 -0.55 -4.66 7.42
CA LEU A 432 0.03 -5.99 7.66
C LEU A 432 0.33 -6.72 6.34
N LEU A 433 -0.60 -6.69 5.39
CA LEU A 433 -0.45 -7.29 4.07
C LEU A 433 0.73 -6.64 3.32
N ILE A 434 0.84 -5.32 3.34
CA ILE A 434 1.94 -4.59 2.71
C ILE A 434 3.27 -4.96 3.37
N VAL A 435 3.35 -4.93 4.70
CA VAL A 435 4.57 -5.26 5.46
C VAL A 435 5.07 -6.66 5.12
N VAL A 436 4.19 -7.66 5.18
CA VAL A 436 4.57 -9.06 4.92
C VAL A 436 5.00 -9.26 3.46
N SER A 437 4.21 -8.74 2.52
CA SER A 437 4.51 -8.94 1.09
C SER A 437 5.78 -8.23 0.66
N VAL A 438 6.00 -7.00 1.12
CA VAL A 438 7.24 -6.25 0.82
C VAL A 438 8.46 -6.93 1.45
N THR A 439 8.33 -7.42 2.69
CA THR A 439 9.41 -8.17 3.35
C THR A 439 9.78 -9.43 2.57
N LEU A 440 8.79 -10.25 2.19
CA LEU A 440 9.02 -11.47 1.43
C LEU A 440 9.60 -11.20 0.04
N GLU A 441 9.11 -10.17 -0.64
CA GLU A 441 9.63 -9.77 -1.96
C GLU A 441 11.08 -9.29 -1.86
N THR A 442 11.37 -8.44 -0.88
CA THR A 442 12.74 -7.93 -0.63
C THR A 442 13.70 -9.06 -0.28
N LEU A 443 13.31 -9.98 0.62
CA LEU A 443 14.12 -11.14 0.96
C LEU A 443 14.43 -12.02 -0.26
N ARG A 444 13.44 -12.26 -1.13
CA ARG A 444 13.64 -13.04 -2.37
C ARG A 444 14.61 -12.35 -3.32
N GLN A 445 14.49 -11.03 -3.48
CA GLN A 445 15.41 -10.26 -4.33
C GLN A 445 16.82 -10.25 -3.78
N ILE A 446 16.99 -10.12 -2.45
CA ILE A 446 18.29 -10.22 -1.78
C ILE A 446 18.90 -11.60 -2.01
N ASN A 447 18.13 -12.67 -1.78
CA ASN A 447 18.61 -14.05 -1.93
C ASN A 447 18.98 -14.36 -3.38
N SER A 448 18.17 -13.96 -4.36
CA SER A 448 18.48 -14.19 -5.79
C SER A 448 19.76 -13.48 -6.22
N ARG A 449 19.99 -12.26 -5.73
CA ARG A 449 21.23 -11.52 -6.03
C ARG A 449 22.45 -12.05 -5.26
N ALA A 450 22.26 -12.52 -4.03
CA ALA A 450 23.35 -13.16 -3.28
C ALA A 450 23.86 -14.41 -4.01
N LEU A 451 22.95 -15.22 -4.51
CA LEU A 451 23.30 -16.41 -5.32
C LEU A 451 24.09 -16.04 -6.59
N MET A 452 23.68 -14.98 -7.32
CA MET A 452 24.41 -14.52 -8.51
C MET A 452 25.84 -14.12 -8.18
N VAL A 453 26.06 -13.38 -7.08
CA VAL A 453 27.41 -12.93 -6.66
C VAL A 453 28.28 -14.10 -6.22
N THR A 454 27.70 -15.15 -5.62
CA THR A 454 28.45 -16.34 -5.21
C THR A 454 28.92 -17.13 -6.45
N TYR A 455 28.08 -17.26 -7.48
CA TYR A 455 28.47 -17.90 -8.73
C TYR A 455 29.58 -17.15 -9.48
N ASP A 456 29.58 -15.80 -9.45
CA ASP A 456 30.64 -14.99 -10.08
C ASP A 456 31.99 -15.05 -9.34
N GLN A 457 32.04 -15.51 -8.09
CA GLN A 457 33.25 -15.66 -7.29
C GLN A 457 33.89 -17.06 -7.43
N ASP A 458 33.14 -18.03 -7.88
CA ASP A 458 33.60 -19.43 -8.06
C ASP A 458 34.14 -19.70 -9.49
N TYR A 459 34.14 -18.69 -10.38
CA TYR A 459 34.71 -18.70 -11.70
C TYR A 459 35.72 -17.55 -11.85
#